data_8b440c85ca5d712b040023ac3ae2c2cc
#
_entry.id   8b440c85ca5d712b040023ac3ae2c2cc
#
_cell.length_a   1.000
_cell.length_b   1.000
_cell.length_c   1.000
_cell.angle_alpha   90.00
_cell.angle_beta   90.00
_cell.angle_gamma   90.00
#
_symmetry.space_group_name_H-M   'P 1'
#
loop_
_entity.id
_entity.type
_entity.pdbx_description
1 polymer ?
#
loop_
_entity_poly.entity_id
_entity_poly.type
_entity_poly.pdbx_seq_one_letter_code
_entity_poly.pdbx_strand_id
1 'polypeptide(L)'
;MEIQAMRWSTGLVSGVAALALAGCGGGGDNGGTFFPIVPPPAPAPAPPPPPPPPPPAPPPAPALQVGGALDRPAGFTVADLAARAAVTQTVTFTSGGSGAQTHTYTGADLWSLLGDAGIQTHATPKNDILNRYVLATGTDGYKVVFTLGELSPDFGNKQSVVAYAETTAGASAPLNATDGPFRVTAPGDIKGGRYVSNMTRLDVSASPAATVGVGGGVSSGFAVSGQVNTPMRFDITALQGLPATRVTVGPNTYKGVTLWTLLNGIGLRLPAGKNASLGMYAVATGSDGYRAAVSLGEIDPGFGNKTALIAYEMNAAPLGANGVARLVVPGEVKQGRSVSNLIAIEVFAAGTP
;
A
#
# COMPACT_ATOMS: atom_id res chain seq x y z
N MET A 1 -22.54 21.48 -35.22
CA MET A 1 -22.82 22.64 -34.36
C MET A 1 -21.60 22.78 -33.48
N GLU A 2 -20.87 23.43 -34.07
CA GLU A 2 -19.98 24.62 -34.03
C GLU A 2 -18.77 24.48 -33.09
N ILE A 3 -17.65 24.43 -33.79
CA ILE A 3 -16.27 24.51 -33.29
C ILE A 3 -15.94 26.01 -33.16
N GLN A 4 -15.46 26.46 -32.02
CA GLN A 4 -14.77 27.76 -31.92
C GLN A 4 -13.29 27.56 -31.60
N ALA A 5 -12.48 27.88 -32.59
CA ALA A 5 -11.04 28.00 -32.47
C ALA A 5 -10.68 29.41 -31.94
N MET A 6 -9.83 29.47 -30.96
CA MET A 6 -9.29 30.74 -30.42
C MET A 6 -7.85 30.92 -30.92
N ARG A 7 -7.69 31.92 -31.78
CA ARG A 7 -6.41 32.38 -32.37
C ARG A 7 -5.68 33.29 -31.35
N TRP A 8 -4.41 33.09 -31.22
CA TRP A 8 -3.51 34.04 -30.54
C TRP A 8 -2.71 34.80 -31.61
N SER A 9 -2.79 36.13 -31.55
CA SER A 9 -2.10 37.06 -32.43
C SER A 9 -0.72 37.40 -31.89
N THR A 10 0.26 37.32 -32.79
CA THR A 10 1.62 37.85 -32.63
C THR A 10 1.62 39.35 -32.80
N GLY A 11 2.20 40.09 -31.87
CA GLY A 11 2.49 41.53 -31.94
C GLY A 11 4.00 41.76 -32.08
N LEU A 12 4.41 42.18 -33.29
CA LEU A 12 5.72 42.77 -33.57
C LEU A 12 5.65 44.26 -33.22
N VAL A 13 6.64 44.79 -32.51
CA VAL A 13 6.92 46.25 -32.46
C VAL A 13 8.39 46.47 -32.76
N SER A 14 8.64 46.97 -33.98
CA SER A 14 9.92 47.58 -34.39
C SER A 14 9.84 49.06 -34.18
N GLY A 15 10.86 49.67 -33.58
CA GLY A 15 11.02 51.11 -33.43
C GLY A 15 12.50 51.52 -33.49
N VAL A 16 12.95 51.83 -34.71
CA VAL A 16 14.24 52.50 -34.92
C VAL A 16 13.96 53.99 -35.21
N ALA A 17 14.52 54.88 -34.42
CA ALA A 17 14.55 56.32 -34.74
C ALA A 17 16.00 56.79 -34.82
N ALA A 18 16.43 57.11 -36.03
CA ALA A 18 17.69 57.82 -36.31
C ALA A 18 17.40 59.31 -36.40
N LEU A 19 18.10 60.11 -35.66
CA LEU A 19 18.15 61.55 -35.82
C LEU A 19 19.52 61.96 -36.35
N ALA A 20 19.55 62.46 -37.57
CA ALA A 20 20.69 63.18 -38.16
C ALA A 20 20.49 64.68 -37.88
N LEU A 21 21.52 65.35 -37.40
CA LEU A 21 21.61 66.81 -37.40
C LEU A 21 22.85 67.21 -38.17
N ALA A 22 22.62 67.87 -39.29
CA ALA A 22 23.63 68.61 -40.04
C ALA A 22 23.73 70.02 -39.48
N GLY A 23 24.92 70.54 -39.31
CA GLY A 23 25.20 71.93 -38.98
C GLY A 23 26.41 72.40 -39.76
N CYS A 24 26.13 73.34 -40.69
CA CYS A 24 27.09 74.06 -41.50
C CYS A 24 27.57 75.30 -40.78
N GLY A 25 28.82 75.69 -40.97
CA GLY A 25 29.11 77.13 -40.91
C GLY A 25 30.49 77.56 -40.44
N GLY A 26 31.28 78.16 -41.36
CA GLY A 26 32.11 79.28 -41.06
C GLY A 26 33.61 79.14 -40.98
N GLY A 27 34.29 79.68 -41.97
CA GLY A 27 35.73 79.75 -42.14
C GLY A 27 36.47 80.73 -41.23
N GLY A 28 37.76 80.63 -41.18
CA GLY A 28 38.69 81.52 -40.54
C GLY A 28 40.11 80.94 -40.55
N ASP A 29 40.95 81.54 -41.46
CA ASP A 29 42.39 81.22 -41.54
C ASP A 29 43.09 81.63 -40.24
N ASN A 30 43.99 80.78 -39.79
CA ASN A 30 45.31 81.18 -39.28
C ASN A 30 46.20 79.97 -38.98
N GLY A 31 47.45 80.08 -39.46
CA GLY A 31 48.51 79.09 -39.35
C GLY A 31 48.80 78.58 -37.93
N GLY A 32 48.81 77.29 -37.77
CA GLY A 32 49.15 76.62 -36.54
C GLY A 32 49.67 75.22 -36.81
N THR A 33 50.86 75.07 -36.32
CA THR A 33 51.65 73.83 -36.27
C THR A 33 50.89 72.48 -36.31
N PHE A 34 51.20 71.69 -37.31
CA PHE A 34 50.71 70.29 -37.39
C PHE A 34 51.27 69.45 -36.21
N PHE A 35 50.39 69.12 -35.28
CA PHE A 35 50.60 68.02 -34.37
C PHE A 35 50.12 66.74 -35.04
N PRO A 36 50.88 65.66 -35.00
CA PRO A 36 50.38 64.38 -35.50
C PRO A 36 49.24 63.93 -34.59
N ILE A 37 48.03 63.78 -35.18
CA ILE A 37 46.88 63.20 -34.49
C ILE A 37 47.18 61.71 -34.36
N VAL A 38 47.53 61.26 -33.16
CA VAL A 38 47.57 59.82 -32.80
C VAL A 38 46.11 59.35 -32.78
N PRO A 39 45.75 58.36 -33.62
CA PRO A 39 44.39 57.79 -33.52
C PRO A 39 44.15 57.21 -32.16
N PRO A 40 42.92 57.34 -31.60
CA PRO A 40 42.57 56.73 -30.34
C PRO A 40 42.78 55.23 -30.39
N PRO A 41 43.23 54.58 -29.29
CA PRO A 41 43.40 53.16 -29.25
C PRO A 41 42.05 52.47 -29.58
N ALA A 42 42.13 51.38 -30.36
CA ALA A 42 40.97 50.57 -30.71
C ALA A 42 40.28 50.11 -29.39
N PRO A 43 38.93 50.14 -29.33
CA PRO A 43 38.19 49.67 -28.17
C PRO A 43 38.58 48.21 -27.87
N ALA A 44 38.79 47.88 -26.59
CA ALA A 44 39.12 46.53 -26.16
C ALA A 44 37.99 45.58 -26.62
N PRO A 45 38.35 44.36 -27.05
CA PRO A 45 37.32 43.37 -27.39
C PRO A 45 36.38 43.17 -26.22
N ALA A 46 35.04 43.06 -26.53
CA ALA A 46 34.04 42.79 -25.54
C ALA A 46 34.32 41.46 -24.80
N PRO A 47 34.09 41.39 -23.49
CA PRO A 47 34.29 40.13 -22.79
C PRO A 47 33.36 39.04 -23.39
N PRO A 48 33.80 37.77 -23.42
CA PRO A 48 32.97 36.68 -23.95
C PRO A 48 31.64 36.60 -23.16
N PRO A 49 30.51 36.23 -23.81
CA PRO A 49 29.26 36.07 -23.12
C PRO A 49 29.37 35.02 -22.00
N PRO A 50 28.63 35.20 -20.87
CA PRO A 50 28.65 34.23 -19.80
C PRO A 50 28.20 32.85 -20.30
N PRO A 51 28.76 31.75 -19.76
CA PRO A 51 28.35 30.42 -20.16
C PRO A 51 26.83 30.23 -19.91
N PRO A 52 26.12 29.44 -20.73
CA PRO A 52 24.70 29.17 -20.52
C PRO A 52 24.47 28.54 -19.15
N PRO A 53 23.34 28.83 -18.48
CA PRO A 53 23.03 28.21 -17.19
C PRO A 53 23.00 26.68 -17.34
N PRO A 54 23.40 25.93 -16.29
CA PRO A 54 23.36 24.47 -16.33
C PRO A 54 21.92 23.98 -16.57
N PRO A 55 21.71 22.85 -17.28
CA PRO A 55 20.39 22.26 -17.46
C PRO A 55 19.68 22.06 -16.12
N PRO A 56 18.35 22.18 -16.07
CA PRO A 56 17.58 21.87 -14.87
C PRO A 56 17.90 20.45 -14.39
N ALA A 57 18.00 20.26 -13.08
CA ALA A 57 18.20 18.94 -12.50
C ALA A 57 17.04 18.02 -12.92
N PRO A 58 17.31 16.73 -13.24
CA PRO A 58 16.25 15.79 -13.56
C PRO A 58 15.25 15.68 -12.39
N PRO A 59 13.97 15.41 -12.66
CA PRO A 59 12.98 15.20 -11.61
C PRO A 59 13.42 14.11 -10.64
N PRO A 60 13.12 14.21 -9.34
CA PRO A 60 13.46 13.17 -8.39
C PRO A 60 12.83 11.84 -8.82
N ALA A 61 13.56 10.73 -8.66
CA ALA A 61 13.06 9.40 -8.96
C ALA A 61 11.80 9.10 -8.12
N PRO A 62 10.82 8.37 -8.66
CA PRO A 62 9.66 7.94 -7.89
C PRO A 62 10.10 7.23 -6.62
N ALA A 63 9.51 7.58 -5.49
CA ALA A 63 9.80 6.98 -4.20
C ALA A 63 8.56 6.32 -3.61
N LEU A 64 8.73 5.07 -3.13
CA LEU A 64 7.74 4.38 -2.34
C LEU A 64 7.76 4.96 -0.92
N GLN A 65 6.66 5.54 -0.46
CA GLN A 65 6.54 6.03 0.91
C GLN A 65 6.16 4.88 1.84
N VAL A 66 6.97 4.64 2.86
CA VAL A 66 6.70 3.68 3.93
C VAL A 66 6.52 4.46 5.22
N GLY A 67 5.31 4.39 5.79
CA GLY A 67 4.90 5.27 6.89
C GLY A 67 3.85 4.68 7.81
N GLY A 68 3.18 5.57 8.55
CA GLY A 68 2.22 5.20 9.57
C GLY A 68 2.88 4.94 10.92
N ALA A 69 2.43 3.92 11.65
CA ALA A 69 2.92 3.56 13.00
C ALA A 69 4.30 2.87 12.94
N LEU A 70 5.31 3.61 12.51
CA LEU A 70 6.70 3.19 12.38
C LEU A 70 7.63 4.17 13.10
N ASP A 71 8.75 3.68 13.63
CA ASP A 71 9.77 4.52 14.28
C ASP A 71 10.57 5.35 13.26
N ARG A 72 10.79 4.80 12.07
CA ARG A 72 11.59 5.40 10.99
C ARG A 72 10.84 5.35 9.67
N PRO A 73 9.78 6.18 9.50
CA PRO A 73 9.13 6.32 8.20
C PRO A 73 10.11 6.90 7.18
N ALA A 74 10.09 6.38 5.94
CA ALA A 74 11.02 6.78 4.89
C ALA A 74 10.44 6.61 3.48
N GLY A 75 11.03 7.35 2.52
CA GLY A 75 10.82 7.12 1.09
C GLY A 75 11.95 6.26 0.52
N PHE A 76 11.61 5.29 -0.31
CA PHE A 76 12.55 4.39 -0.95
C PHE A 76 12.48 4.51 -2.47
N THR A 77 13.61 4.75 -3.13
CA THR A 77 13.74 4.61 -4.57
C THR A 77 13.93 3.13 -4.95
N VAL A 78 13.87 2.82 -6.24
CA VAL A 78 14.21 1.47 -6.74
C VAL A 78 15.65 1.11 -6.35
N ALA A 79 16.58 2.06 -6.41
CA ALA A 79 17.98 1.84 -6.02
C ALA A 79 18.12 1.50 -4.53
N ASP A 80 17.37 2.17 -3.66
CA ASP A 80 17.36 1.89 -2.21
C ASP A 80 16.85 0.49 -1.92
N LEU A 81 15.78 0.03 -2.60
CA LEU A 81 15.28 -1.33 -2.44
C LEU A 81 16.23 -2.37 -3.05
N ALA A 82 16.85 -2.07 -4.18
CA ALA A 82 17.81 -2.96 -4.83
C ALA A 82 19.14 -3.12 -4.04
N ALA A 83 19.47 -2.16 -3.18
CA ALA A 83 20.61 -2.26 -2.27
C ALA A 83 20.36 -3.20 -1.07
N ARG A 84 19.11 -3.61 -0.85
CA ARG A 84 18.73 -4.58 0.20
C ARG A 84 18.94 -6.02 -0.28
N ALA A 85 18.87 -6.97 0.65
CA ALA A 85 18.85 -8.40 0.29
C ALA A 85 17.66 -8.68 -0.64
N ALA A 86 17.96 -9.04 -1.89
CA ALA A 86 16.95 -9.30 -2.90
C ALA A 86 16.28 -10.66 -2.69
N VAL A 87 14.96 -10.69 -2.81
CA VAL A 87 14.16 -11.91 -2.87
C VAL A 87 13.62 -12.07 -4.29
N THR A 88 13.86 -13.24 -4.89
CA THR A 88 13.25 -13.61 -6.17
C THR A 88 12.14 -14.62 -5.90
N GLN A 89 10.94 -14.34 -6.42
CA GLN A 89 9.73 -15.11 -6.16
C GLN A 89 8.97 -15.36 -7.46
N THR A 90 8.70 -16.64 -7.75
CA THR A 90 7.78 -17.02 -8.84
C THR A 90 6.38 -17.23 -8.28
N VAL A 91 5.42 -16.52 -8.85
CA VAL A 91 4.01 -16.54 -8.44
C VAL A 91 3.11 -16.84 -9.64
N THR A 92 2.00 -17.51 -9.39
CA THR A 92 0.96 -17.79 -10.39
C THR A 92 -0.38 -17.35 -9.84
N PHE A 93 -1.12 -16.53 -10.61
CA PHE A 93 -2.47 -16.08 -10.28
C PHE A 93 -3.29 -15.86 -11.54
N THR A 94 -4.61 -15.84 -11.42
CA THR A 94 -5.48 -15.46 -12.54
C THR A 94 -5.72 -13.97 -12.57
N SER A 95 -5.63 -13.37 -13.76
CA SER A 95 -6.00 -11.97 -14.00
C SER A 95 -7.28 -11.90 -14.81
N GLY A 96 -8.14 -10.94 -14.52
CA GLY A 96 -9.43 -10.78 -15.19
C GLY A 96 -9.30 -10.69 -16.71
N GLY A 97 -9.79 -11.71 -17.44
CA GLY A 97 -9.76 -11.80 -18.90
C GLY A 97 -8.51 -12.44 -19.52
N SER A 98 -7.40 -12.59 -18.78
CA SER A 98 -6.13 -13.11 -19.33
C SER A 98 -5.80 -14.54 -18.88
N GLY A 99 -6.65 -15.17 -18.05
CA GLY A 99 -6.39 -16.51 -17.53
C GLY A 99 -5.28 -16.56 -16.48
N ALA A 100 -4.68 -17.74 -16.28
CA ALA A 100 -3.55 -17.95 -15.37
C ALA A 100 -2.28 -17.32 -15.93
N GLN A 101 -1.59 -16.54 -15.10
CA GLN A 101 -0.34 -15.85 -15.41
C GLN A 101 0.73 -16.26 -14.41
N THR A 102 1.94 -16.50 -14.88
CA THR A 102 3.10 -16.79 -14.02
C THR A 102 4.14 -15.67 -14.20
N HIS A 103 4.57 -15.11 -13.09
CA HIS A 103 5.52 -14.01 -13.02
C HIS A 103 6.66 -14.36 -12.08
N THR A 104 7.88 -13.94 -12.41
CA THR A 104 9.04 -14.07 -11.52
C THR A 104 9.51 -12.66 -11.14
N TYR A 105 9.12 -12.23 -9.95
CA TYR A 105 9.46 -10.92 -9.42
C TYR A 105 10.72 -10.95 -8.58
N THR A 106 11.49 -9.86 -8.64
CA THR A 106 12.62 -9.58 -7.75
C THR A 106 12.33 -8.30 -6.98
N GLY A 107 12.56 -8.33 -5.67
CA GLY A 107 12.24 -7.20 -4.79
C GLY A 107 12.81 -7.36 -3.38
N ALA A 108 12.42 -6.45 -2.49
CA ALA A 108 12.71 -6.51 -1.07
C ALA A 108 11.60 -7.25 -0.31
N ASP A 109 11.96 -8.08 0.66
CA ASP A 109 10.99 -8.71 1.56
C ASP A 109 10.20 -7.66 2.33
N LEU A 110 8.86 -7.73 2.25
CA LEU A 110 7.98 -6.74 2.85
C LEU A 110 8.08 -6.74 4.38
N TRP A 111 8.12 -7.92 5.01
CA TRP A 111 8.21 -8.03 6.46
C TRP A 111 9.51 -7.43 6.99
N SER A 112 10.65 -7.75 6.35
CA SER A 112 11.96 -7.19 6.69
C SER A 112 11.99 -5.67 6.49
N LEU A 113 11.40 -5.15 5.40
CA LEU A 113 11.32 -3.71 5.14
C LEU A 113 10.57 -2.96 6.26
N LEU A 114 9.42 -3.50 6.69
CA LEU A 114 8.62 -2.93 7.78
C LEU A 114 9.34 -3.09 9.14
N GLY A 115 9.97 -4.24 9.38
CA GLY A 115 10.74 -4.51 10.60
C GLY A 115 11.90 -3.55 10.78
N ASP A 116 12.66 -3.30 9.71
CA ASP A 116 13.79 -2.34 9.72
C ASP A 116 13.29 -0.90 9.94
N ALA A 117 12.10 -0.56 9.44
CA ALA A 117 11.48 0.73 9.72
C ALA A 117 11.00 0.87 11.18
N GLY A 118 10.93 -0.24 11.93
CA GLY A 118 10.55 -0.28 13.33
C GLY A 118 9.04 -0.19 13.54
N ILE A 119 8.35 -1.34 13.50
CA ILE A 119 6.90 -1.38 13.72
C ILE A 119 6.61 -1.02 15.17
N GLN A 120 5.88 0.08 15.39
CA GLN A 120 5.45 0.49 16.72
C GLN A 120 4.40 -0.46 17.26
N THR A 121 4.64 -1.01 18.45
CA THR A 121 3.70 -1.89 19.14
C THR A 121 3.63 -1.49 20.62
N HIS A 122 2.54 -1.88 21.27
CA HIS A 122 2.39 -1.76 22.73
C HIS A 122 2.80 -3.07 23.40
N ALA A 123 3.42 -2.96 24.58
CA ALA A 123 3.78 -4.14 25.38
C ALA A 123 2.54 -4.89 25.88
N THR A 124 1.44 -4.17 26.06
CA THR A 124 0.11 -4.70 26.42
C THR A 124 -0.92 -4.14 25.46
N PRO A 125 -1.84 -4.96 24.92
CA PRO A 125 -2.00 -6.41 25.15
C PRO A 125 -0.88 -7.24 24.50
N LYS A 126 -0.74 -8.50 24.97
CA LYS A 126 0.20 -9.47 24.37
C LYS A 126 -0.04 -9.62 22.87
N ASN A 127 1.06 -9.71 22.10
CA ASN A 127 1.01 -9.82 20.63
C ASN A 127 0.25 -8.67 19.96
N ASP A 128 0.42 -7.44 20.42
CA ASP A 128 -0.23 -6.24 19.83
C ASP A 128 -0.02 -6.11 18.30
N ILE A 129 1.05 -6.70 17.78
CA ILE A 129 1.33 -6.77 16.34
C ILE A 129 0.19 -7.46 15.56
N LEU A 130 -0.54 -8.37 16.18
CA LEU A 130 -1.67 -9.07 15.54
C LEU A 130 -2.91 -8.19 15.38
N ASN A 131 -2.95 -7.04 16.07
CA ASN A 131 -3.99 -6.03 15.94
C ASN A 131 -3.61 -4.92 14.94
N ARG A 132 -2.62 -5.18 14.07
CA ARG A 132 -2.07 -4.21 13.13
C ARG A 132 -2.13 -4.70 11.70
N TYR A 133 -2.10 -3.76 10.77
CA TYR A 133 -2.09 -4.02 9.34
C TYR A 133 -1.19 -3.04 8.61
N VAL A 134 -0.79 -3.39 7.40
CA VAL A 134 -0.22 -2.48 6.41
C VAL A 134 -1.20 -2.29 5.26
N LEU A 135 -1.42 -1.04 4.87
CA LEU A 135 -2.23 -0.65 3.72
C LEU A 135 -1.32 -0.32 2.56
N ALA A 136 -1.38 -1.12 1.50
CA ALA A 136 -0.71 -0.85 0.24
C ALA A 136 -1.63 -0.01 -0.66
N THR A 137 -1.11 1.10 -1.20
CA THR A 137 -1.87 2.04 -2.04
C THR A 137 -1.14 2.28 -3.36
N GLY A 138 -1.85 2.12 -4.47
CA GLY A 138 -1.41 2.44 -5.83
C GLY A 138 -1.66 3.91 -6.20
N THR A 139 -1.09 4.35 -7.34
CA THR A 139 -1.27 5.71 -7.89
C THR A 139 -2.73 6.03 -8.23
N ASP A 140 -3.51 5.02 -8.59
CA ASP A 140 -4.95 5.12 -8.91
C ASP A 140 -5.86 5.14 -7.69
N GLY A 141 -5.27 5.10 -6.47
CA GLY A 141 -5.99 5.02 -5.22
C GLY A 141 -6.48 3.60 -4.86
N TYR A 142 -6.11 2.58 -5.64
CA TYR A 142 -6.40 1.18 -5.30
C TYR A 142 -5.72 0.78 -3.99
N LYS A 143 -6.47 0.12 -3.11
CA LYS A 143 -6.03 -0.17 -1.75
C LYS A 143 -6.18 -1.65 -1.41
N VAL A 144 -5.13 -2.21 -0.78
CA VAL A 144 -5.13 -3.60 -0.28
C VAL A 144 -4.57 -3.63 1.14
N VAL A 145 -5.24 -4.36 2.01
CA VAL A 145 -4.80 -4.63 3.37
C VAL A 145 -4.08 -5.97 3.45
N PHE A 146 -2.91 -5.95 4.08
CA PHE A 146 -2.26 -7.13 4.64
C PHE A 146 -2.19 -6.97 6.15
N THR A 147 -2.70 -7.92 6.93
CA THR A 147 -2.51 -7.88 8.38
C THR A 147 -1.07 -8.25 8.73
N LEU A 148 -0.50 -7.64 9.78
CA LEU A 148 0.86 -7.98 10.19
C LEU A 148 0.94 -9.42 10.71
N GLY A 149 -0.16 -9.96 11.22
CA GLY A 149 -0.26 -11.39 11.55
C GLY A 149 -0.21 -12.32 10.33
N GLU A 150 -0.73 -11.88 9.17
CA GLU A 150 -0.63 -12.62 7.90
C GLU A 150 0.81 -12.65 7.39
N LEU A 151 1.52 -11.52 7.49
CA LEU A 151 2.88 -11.36 6.97
C LEU A 151 3.95 -11.97 7.91
N SER A 152 3.74 -11.90 9.21
CA SER A 152 4.73 -12.28 10.21
C SER A 152 5.20 -13.74 10.07
N PRO A 153 6.53 -13.99 10.04
CA PRO A 153 7.07 -15.35 10.00
C PRO A 153 6.74 -16.18 11.25
N ASP A 154 6.35 -15.53 12.34
CA ASP A 154 5.88 -16.21 13.55
C ASP A 154 4.44 -16.73 13.46
N PHE A 155 3.64 -16.22 12.51
CA PHE A 155 2.21 -16.53 12.39
C PHE A 155 1.84 -16.98 10.98
N GLY A 156 1.31 -16.11 10.13
CA GLY A 156 0.84 -16.46 8.79
C GLY A 156 1.95 -16.74 7.78
N ASN A 157 3.12 -16.19 7.99
CA ASN A 157 4.33 -16.37 7.18
C ASN A 157 4.12 -16.17 5.67
N LYS A 158 3.26 -15.22 5.29
CA LYS A 158 3.06 -14.85 3.90
C LYS A 158 4.24 -14.01 3.42
N GLN A 159 5.07 -14.58 2.59
CA GLN A 159 6.29 -13.96 2.07
C GLN A 159 5.98 -12.99 0.93
N SER A 160 5.34 -11.87 1.25
CA SER A 160 5.08 -10.80 0.29
C SER A 160 6.35 -10.00 0.02
N VAL A 161 6.55 -9.60 -1.24
CA VAL A 161 7.71 -8.85 -1.71
C VAL A 161 7.27 -7.51 -2.25
N VAL A 162 8.04 -6.46 -1.99
CA VAL A 162 7.97 -5.19 -2.71
C VAL A 162 8.86 -5.34 -3.95
N ALA A 163 8.25 -5.79 -5.04
CA ALA A 163 8.93 -6.01 -6.30
C ALA A 163 9.28 -4.70 -7.00
N TYR A 164 10.46 -4.66 -7.61
CA TYR A 164 10.96 -3.57 -8.45
C TYR A 164 11.48 -4.06 -9.81
N ALA A 165 11.58 -5.37 -10.00
CA ALA A 165 11.99 -5.99 -11.25
C ALA A 165 11.23 -7.28 -11.50
N GLU A 166 11.14 -7.67 -12.77
CA GLU A 166 10.56 -8.93 -13.23
C GLU A 166 11.52 -9.63 -14.18
N THR A 167 11.59 -10.96 -14.10
CA THR A 167 12.37 -11.80 -15.00
C THR A 167 11.45 -12.38 -16.07
N THR A 168 11.72 -12.02 -17.33
CA THR A 168 11.02 -12.55 -18.52
C THR A 168 12.03 -13.20 -19.45
N ALA A 169 11.76 -14.42 -19.88
CA ALA A 169 12.66 -15.21 -20.75
C ALA A 169 14.12 -15.29 -20.24
N GLY A 170 14.28 -15.35 -18.90
CA GLY A 170 15.60 -15.47 -18.26
C GLY A 170 16.34 -14.13 -18.06
N ALA A 171 15.80 -13.01 -18.55
CA ALA A 171 16.38 -11.68 -18.35
C ALA A 171 15.59 -10.87 -17.31
N SER A 172 16.28 -10.35 -16.30
CA SER A 172 15.68 -9.44 -15.31
C SER A 172 15.69 -8.01 -15.82
N ALA A 173 14.56 -7.33 -15.71
CA ALA A 173 14.36 -5.94 -16.10
C ALA A 173 13.51 -5.21 -15.05
N PRO A 174 13.55 -3.85 -14.97
CA PRO A 174 12.61 -3.08 -14.18
C PRO A 174 11.17 -3.44 -14.54
N LEU A 175 10.25 -3.31 -13.58
CA LEU A 175 8.82 -3.52 -13.86
C LEU A 175 8.36 -2.63 -15.02
N ASN A 176 7.45 -3.15 -15.84
CA ASN A 176 6.85 -2.40 -16.96
C ASN A 176 5.95 -1.25 -16.44
N ALA A 177 5.53 -0.35 -17.34
CA ALA A 177 4.73 0.83 -16.98
C ALA A 177 3.34 0.48 -16.37
N THR A 178 2.80 -0.71 -16.66
CA THR A 178 1.52 -1.16 -16.09
C THR A 178 1.68 -1.57 -14.63
N ASP A 179 2.79 -2.22 -14.30
CA ASP A 179 3.09 -2.68 -12.95
C ASP A 179 3.79 -1.61 -12.11
N GLY A 180 4.43 -0.63 -12.79
CA GLY A 180 5.05 0.56 -12.21
C GLY A 180 6.37 0.28 -11.53
N PRO A 181 7.02 1.28 -10.92
CA PRO A 181 8.33 1.06 -10.33
C PRO A 181 8.27 0.12 -9.14
N PHE A 182 7.10 0.01 -8.46
CA PHE A 182 6.91 -0.85 -7.29
C PHE A 182 5.58 -1.61 -7.37
N ARG A 183 5.62 -2.87 -6.99
CA ARG A 183 4.47 -3.75 -6.89
C ARG A 183 4.57 -4.60 -5.64
N VAL A 184 3.49 -4.73 -4.85
CA VAL A 184 3.45 -5.74 -3.79
C VAL A 184 2.98 -7.07 -4.35
N THR A 185 3.58 -8.17 -3.89
CA THR A 185 3.14 -9.53 -4.24
C THR A 185 2.25 -10.13 -3.14
N ALA A 186 1.38 -11.04 -3.53
CA ALA A 186 0.52 -11.81 -2.62
C ALA A 186 0.62 -13.31 -2.98
N PRO A 187 1.74 -13.97 -2.67
CA PRO A 187 1.97 -15.36 -3.06
C PRO A 187 0.88 -16.27 -2.54
N GLY A 188 0.46 -17.24 -3.38
CA GLY A 188 -0.60 -18.18 -3.07
C GLY A 188 -2.02 -17.68 -3.31
N ASP A 189 -2.22 -16.42 -3.70
CA ASP A 189 -3.54 -15.91 -4.07
C ASP A 189 -4.00 -16.48 -5.40
N ILE A 190 -5.30 -16.83 -5.49
CA ILE A 190 -5.93 -17.37 -6.70
C ILE A 190 -6.01 -16.30 -7.79
N LYS A 191 -6.38 -15.06 -7.43
CA LYS A 191 -6.49 -13.92 -8.34
C LYS A 191 -5.53 -12.81 -7.96
N GLY A 192 -5.06 -12.05 -8.96
CA GLY A 192 -4.08 -10.97 -8.82
C GLY A 192 -4.57 -9.70 -8.12
N GLY A 193 -5.78 -9.67 -7.54
CA GLY A 193 -6.32 -8.46 -6.94
C GLY A 193 -5.53 -7.90 -5.76
N ARG A 194 -4.77 -8.73 -5.04
CA ARG A 194 -3.90 -8.22 -3.95
C ARG A 194 -2.49 -7.83 -4.41
N TYR A 195 -2.18 -7.96 -5.69
CA TYR A 195 -0.93 -7.45 -6.28
C TYR A 195 -1.14 -5.98 -6.68
N VAL A 196 -0.79 -5.05 -5.79
CA VAL A 196 -0.96 -3.61 -6.05
C VAL A 196 0.15 -3.14 -6.99
N SER A 197 -0.22 -2.80 -8.23
CA SER A 197 0.67 -2.21 -9.23
C SER A 197 0.84 -0.70 -9.00
N ASN A 198 1.92 -0.12 -9.53
CA ASN A 198 2.22 1.30 -9.38
C ASN A 198 2.09 1.76 -7.92
N MET A 199 2.58 0.94 -7.01
CA MET A 199 2.45 1.18 -5.58
C MET A 199 3.27 2.41 -5.17
N THR A 200 2.62 3.34 -4.47
CA THR A 200 3.24 4.59 -4.00
C THR A 200 3.40 4.64 -2.49
N ARG A 201 2.61 3.81 -1.76
CA ARG A 201 2.55 3.94 -0.32
C ARG A 201 2.28 2.62 0.39
N LEU A 202 2.95 2.44 1.53
CA LEU A 202 2.72 1.41 2.53
C LEU A 202 2.53 2.11 3.87
N ASP A 203 1.35 2.00 4.47
CA ASP A 203 1.02 2.60 5.77
C ASP A 203 0.71 1.54 6.81
N VAL A 204 1.54 1.48 7.86
CA VAL A 204 1.28 0.63 9.01
C VAL A 204 0.32 1.33 9.97
N SER A 205 -0.71 0.61 10.43
CA SER A 205 -1.67 1.16 11.40
C SER A 205 -2.12 0.10 12.39
N ALA A 206 -2.49 0.54 13.60
CA ALA A 206 -3.26 -0.27 14.52
C ALA A 206 -4.74 -0.28 14.08
N SER A 207 -5.47 -1.35 14.38
CA SER A 207 -6.92 -1.34 14.18
C SER A 207 -7.59 -0.39 15.17
N PRO A 208 -8.69 0.29 14.76
CA PRO A 208 -9.48 1.12 15.67
C PRO A 208 -10.50 0.29 16.48
N ALA A 209 -10.34 -1.04 16.58
CA ALA A 209 -11.26 -1.90 17.31
C ALA A 209 -11.45 -1.39 18.75
N ALA A 210 -12.68 -1.09 19.12
CA ALA A 210 -13.03 -0.44 20.36
C ALA A 210 -13.58 -1.38 21.43
N THR A 211 -13.92 -2.62 21.06
CA THR A 211 -14.46 -3.58 22.04
C THR A 211 -13.43 -3.87 23.13
N VAL A 212 -13.80 -3.56 24.37
CA VAL A 212 -12.95 -3.79 25.54
C VAL A 212 -13.21 -5.20 26.07
N GLY A 213 -12.14 -5.88 26.49
CA GLY A 213 -12.28 -7.16 27.19
C GLY A 213 -13.04 -7.00 28.51
N VAL A 214 -13.70 -8.07 28.93
CA VAL A 214 -14.51 -8.10 30.17
C VAL A 214 -13.76 -8.71 31.34
N GLY A 215 -12.41 -8.71 31.27
CA GLY A 215 -11.56 -9.29 32.31
C GLY A 215 -11.35 -10.80 32.19
N GLY A 216 -11.71 -11.41 31.06
CA GLY A 216 -11.62 -12.85 30.82
C GLY A 216 -12.94 -13.58 31.12
N GLY A 217 -12.84 -14.91 31.24
CA GLY A 217 -14.00 -15.78 31.49
C GLY A 217 -14.63 -16.35 30.21
N VAL A 218 -15.53 -17.30 30.40
CA VAL A 218 -16.17 -18.06 29.33
C VAL A 218 -17.24 -17.21 28.65
N SER A 219 -17.08 -16.95 27.33
CA SER A 219 -18.05 -16.18 26.58
C SER A 219 -19.31 -17.00 26.26
N SER A 220 -20.49 -16.36 26.32
CA SER A 220 -21.79 -16.95 25.97
C SER A 220 -22.27 -16.55 24.57
N GLY A 221 -21.53 -15.72 23.83
CA GLY A 221 -21.81 -15.21 22.49
C GLY A 221 -20.91 -14.05 22.16
N PHE A 222 -20.97 -13.62 20.90
CA PHE A 222 -20.19 -12.49 20.40
C PHE A 222 -21.04 -11.59 19.48
N ALA A 223 -20.69 -10.32 19.40
CA ALA A 223 -21.30 -9.37 18.48
C ALA A 223 -20.48 -9.24 17.19
N VAL A 224 -21.13 -9.06 16.06
CA VAL A 224 -20.50 -8.63 14.79
C VAL A 224 -21.00 -7.24 14.45
N SER A 225 -20.07 -6.32 14.20
CA SER A 225 -20.37 -4.89 13.99
C SER A 225 -19.37 -4.22 13.03
N GLY A 226 -19.49 -2.90 12.86
CA GLY A 226 -18.64 -2.10 11.97
C GLY A 226 -19.19 -2.04 10.55
N GLN A 227 -18.36 -2.31 9.55
CA GLN A 227 -18.74 -2.24 8.12
C GLN A 227 -19.56 -3.45 7.67
N VAL A 228 -20.71 -3.66 8.33
CA VAL A 228 -21.69 -4.70 8.01
C VAL A 228 -23.08 -4.07 7.84
N ASN A 229 -23.93 -4.69 7.00
CA ASN A 229 -25.28 -4.19 6.76
C ASN A 229 -26.18 -4.41 7.97
N THR A 230 -26.06 -5.58 8.60
CA THR A 230 -26.89 -5.99 9.75
C THR A 230 -26.00 -6.39 10.93
N PRO A 231 -25.63 -5.44 11.82
CA PRO A 231 -24.96 -5.80 13.06
C PRO A 231 -25.77 -6.83 13.84
N MET A 232 -25.12 -7.91 14.30
CA MET A 232 -25.81 -9.06 14.87
C MET A 232 -25.01 -9.69 16.01
N ARG A 233 -25.73 -10.28 16.99
CA ARG A 233 -25.13 -11.12 18.02
C ARG A 233 -25.33 -12.60 17.66
N PHE A 234 -24.27 -13.37 17.86
CA PHE A 234 -24.25 -14.82 17.67
C PHE A 234 -24.08 -15.54 19.00
N ASP A 235 -24.94 -16.48 19.27
CA ASP A 235 -24.83 -17.52 20.28
C ASP A 235 -24.60 -18.89 19.60
N ILE A 236 -24.61 -19.96 20.38
CA ILE A 236 -24.40 -21.33 19.85
C ILE A 236 -25.50 -21.73 18.85
N THR A 237 -26.75 -21.35 19.13
CA THR A 237 -27.90 -21.70 18.29
C THR A 237 -27.84 -21.02 16.93
N ALA A 238 -27.52 -19.72 16.94
CA ALA A 238 -27.32 -18.95 15.71
C ALA A 238 -26.15 -19.49 14.86
N LEU A 239 -25.03 -19.87 15.49
CA LEU A 239 -23.89 -20.46 14.78
C LEU A 239 -24.21 -21.82 14.19
N GLN A 240 -24.91 -22.68 14.91
CA GLN A 240 -25.28 -24.02 14.45
C GLN A 240 -26.32 -24.00 13.31
N GLY A 241 -27.05 -22.89 13.16
CA GLY A 241 -27.96 -22.67 12.03
C GLY A 241 -27.27 -22.30 10.72
N LEU A 242 -25.94 -22.03 10.73
CA LEU A 242 -25.18 -21.65 9.55
C LEU A 242 -24.42 -22.86 8.96
N PRO A 243 -24.05 -22.78 7.65
CA PRO A 243 -23.24 -23.83 7.01
C PRO A 243 -21.92 -24.06 7.76
N ALA A 244 -21.72 -25.25 8.27
CA ALA A 244 -20.55 -25.60 9.04
C ALA A 244 -19.49 -26.34 8.20
N THR A 245 -18.22 -26.11 8.53
CA THR A 245 -17.08 -26.86 8.00
C THR A 245 -16.18 -27.35 9.12
N ARG A 246 -15.18 -28.14 8.79
CA ARG A 246 -14.17 -28.63 9.75
C ARG A 246 -12.78 -28.27 9.28
N VAL A 247 -11.91 -27.94 10.23
CA VAL A 247 -10.47 -27.73 10.00
C VAL A 247 -9.68 -28.46 11.07
N THR A 248 -8.52 -28.98 10.71
CA THR A 248 -7.60 -29.61 11.67
C THR A 248 -6.41 -28.69 11.92
N VAL A 249 -6.09 -28.46 13.18
CA VAL A 249 -4.95 -27.64 13.62
C VAL A 249 -4.21 -28.42 14.71
N GLY A 250 -3.00 -28.85 14.40
CA GLY A 250 -2.26 -29.78 15.27
C GLY A 250 -3.07 -31.06 15.52
N PRO A 251 -3.25 -31.48 16.79
CA PRO A 251 -4.00 -32.68 17.11
C PRO A 251 -5.53 -32.47 17.15
N ASN A 252 -6.02 -31.24 16.98
CA ASN A 252 -7.42 -30.89 17.19
C ASN A 252 -8.17 -30.67 15.87
N THR A 253 -9.38 -31.21 15.79
CA THR A 253 -10.34 -30.94 14.72
C THR A 253 -11.41 -30.01 15.24
N TYR A 254 -11.54 -28.85 14.60
CA TYR A 254 -12.51 -27.82 14.92
C TYR A 254 -13.66 -27.88 13.93
N LYS A 255 -14.90 -27.68 14.41
CA LYS A 255 -16.09 -27.48 13.57
C LYS A 255 -16.68 -26.12 13.85
N GLY A 256 -17.10 -25.42 12.79
CA GLY A 256 -17.65 -24.08 12.88
C GLY A 256 -18.06 -23.52 11.54
N VAL A 257 -18.29 -22.23 11.50
CA VAL A 257 -18.63 -21.45 10.30
C VAL A 257 -17.39 -20.70 9.84
N THR A 258 -17.10 -20.65 8.53
CA THR A 258 -15.98 -19.81 8.09
C THR A 258 -16.30 -18.34 8.36
N LEU A 259 -15.30 -17.55 8.72
CA LEU A 259 -15.47 -16.10 8.93
C LEU A 259 -16.02 -15.43 7.67
N TRP A 260 -15.58 -15.87 6.50
CA TRP A 260 -16.10 -15.39 5.21
C TRP A 260 -17.60 -15.65 5.05
N THR A 261 -18.06 -16.89 5.30
CA THR A 261 -19.50 -17.25 5.22
C THR A 261 -20.33 -16.43 6.21
N LEU A 262 -19.84 -16.26 7.44
CA LEU A 262 -20.54 -15.49 8.47
C LEU A 262 -20.69 -14.02 8.05
N LEU A 263 -19.60 -13.37 7.60
CA LEU A 263 -19.63 -11.97 7.21
C LEU A 263 -20.48 -11.72 5.96
N ASN A 264 -20.43 -12.60 4.97
CA ASN A 264 -21.29 -12.48 3.79
C ASN A 264 -22.77 -12.72 4.12
N GLY A 265 -23.07 -13.63 5.06
CA GLY A 265 -24.44 -13.89 5.51
C GLY A 265 -25.13 -12.67 6.12
N ILE A 266 -24.39 -11.85 6.86
CA ILE A 266 -24.91 -10.59 7.44
C ILE A 266 -24.74 -9.39 6.49
N GLY A 267 -24.01 -9.57 5.39
CA GLY A 267 -23.74 -8.57 4.36
C GLY A 267 -22.64 -7.59 4.77
N LEU A 268 -21.64 -7.47 3.91
CA LEU A 268 -20.57 -6.48 4.05
C LEU A 268 -21.01 -5.14 3.46
N ARG A 269 -20.71 -4.05 4.17
CA ARG A 269 -20.85 -2.68 3.65
C ARG A 269 -19.55 -2.30 2.95
N LEU A 270 -19.49 -2.57 1.65
CA LEU A 270 -18.30 -2.33 0.86
C LEU A 270 -18.10 -0.84 0.55
N PRO A 271 -16.88 -0.30 0.65
CA PRO A 271 -16.52 0.98 0.06
C PRO A 271 -16.75 0.99 -1.45
N ALA A 272 -16.77 2.17 -2.06
CA ALA A 272 -16.78 2.28 -3.52
C ALA A 272 -15.45 1.79 -4.12
N GLY A 273 -15.51 1.20 -5.31
CA GLY A 273 -14.33 0.80 -6.07
C GLY A 273 -14.27 -0.69 -6.41
N LYS A 274 -13.36 -1.03 -7.30
CA LYS A 274 -13.10 -2.42 -7.72
C LYS A 274 -12.45 -3.19 -6.57
N ASN A 275 -12.91 -4.42 -6.34
CA ASN A 275 -12.38 -5.30 -5.29
C ASN A 275 -12.35 -4.64 -3.90
N ALA A 276 -13.36 -3.85 -3.56
CA ALA A 276 -13.39 -3.02 -2.36
C ALA A 276 -13.17 -3.81 -1.05
N SER A 277 -13.54 -5.09 -1.01
CA SER A 277 -13.30 -6.00 0.12
C SER A 277 -11.81 -6.18 0.44
N LEU A 278 -10.91 -6.00 -0.54
CA LEU A 278 -9.46 -6.16 -0.33
C LEU A 278 -8.84 -5.04 0.51
N GLY A 279 -9.52 -3.89 0.59
CA GLY A 279 -9.17 -2.80 1.52
C GLY A 279 -9.80 -2.96 2.91
N MET A 280 -10.40 -4.13 3.22
CA MET A 280 -11.12 -4.36 4.48
C MET A 280 -10.51 -5.48 5.31
N TYR A 281 -10.78 -5.45 6.60
CA TYR A 281 -10.34 -6.47 7.56
C TYR A 281 -11.33 -6.60 8.71
N ALA A 282 -11.29 -7.73 9.39
CA ALA A 282 -12.03 -8.00 10.60
C ALA A 282 -11.08 -8.13 11.79
N VAL A 283 -11.50 -7.65 12.97
CA VAL A 283 -10.78 -7.82 14.23
C VAL A 283 -11.62 -8.67 15.16
N ALA A 284 -11.08 -9.82 15.57
CA ALA A 284 -11.66 -10.67 16.58
C ALA A 284 -11.13 -10.26 17.97
N THR A 285 -12.04 -10.08 18.95
CA THR A 285 -11.70 -9.72 20.33
C THR A 285 -12.20 -10.80 21.29
N GLY A 286 -11.29 -11.31 22.12
CA GLY A 286 -11.58 -12.25 23.20
C GLY A 286 -12.06 -11.57 24.49
N SER A 287 -12.63 -12.33 25.41
CA SER A 287 -13.12 -11.82 26.69
C SER A 287 -12.01 -11.21 27.58
N ASP A 288 -10.78 -11.64 27.38
CA ASP A 288 -9.57 -11.09 28.02
C ASP A 288 -9.03 -9.81 27.36
N GLY A 289 -9.65 -9.37 26.27
CA GLY A 289 -9.22 -8.21 25.47
C GLY A 289 -8.15 -8.53 24.42
N TYR A 290 -7.74 -9.80 24.27
CA TYR A 290 -6.83 -10.22 23.22
C TYR A 290 -7.45 -10.01 21.85
N ARG A 291 -6.66 -9.51 20.88
CA ARG A 291 -7.15 -9.15 19.54
C ARG A 291 -6.31 -9.78 18.44
N ALA A 292 -6.97 -10.19 17.37
CA ALA A 292 -6.31 -10.58 16.13
C ALA A 292 -7.08 -10.07 14.92
N ALA A 293 -6.36 -9.44 14.00
CA ALA A 293 -6.89 -8.97 12.73
C ALA A 293 -6.72 -10.04 11.64
N VAL A 294 -7.71 -10.10 10.74
CA VAL A 294 -7.73 -10.96 9.56
C VAL A 294 -8.18 -10.10 8.37
N SER A 295 -7.36 -10.01 7.31
CA SER A 295 -7.75 -9.27 6.11
C SER A 295 -8.86 -10.01 5.35
N LEU A 296 -9.83 -9.29 4.78
CA LEU A 296 -10.87 -9.95 3.99
C LEU A 296 -10.26 -10.55 2.71
N GLY A 297 -9.23 -9.94 2.14
CA GLY A 297 -8.52 -10.49 1.00
C GLY A 297 -7.81 -11.81 1.27
N GLU A 298 -7.37 -12.08 2.52
CA GLU A 298 -6.77 -13.35 2.93
C GLU A 298 -7.80 -14.50 2.93
N ILE A 299 -9.03 -14.21 3.36
CA ILE A 299 -10.08 -15.22 3.55
C ILE A 299 -11.09 -15.31 2.41
N ASP A 300 -11.08 -14.35 1.47
CA ASP A 300 -11.94 -14.37 0.29
C ASP A 300 -11.57 -15.55 -0.62
N PRO A 301 -12.54 -16.44 -0.93
CA PRO A 301 -12.32 -17.58 -1.82
C PRO A 301 -11.83 -17.21 -3.23
N GLY A 302 -12.05 -15.96 -3.65
CA GLY A 302 -11.54 -15.45 -4.93
C GLY A 302 -10.08 -15.01 -4.88
N PHE A 303 -9.48 -14.84 -3.70
CA PHE A 303 -8.12 -14.33 -3.53
C PHE A 303 -7.27 -15.24 -2.65
N GLY A 304 -7.07 -14.93 -1.38
CA GLY A 304 -6.23 -15.72 -0.48
C GLY A 304 -6.80 -17.09 -0.11
N ASN A 305 -8.11 -17.23 -0.12
CA ASN A 305 -8.86 -18.47 0.14
C ASN A 305 -8.44 -19.18 1.44
N LYS A 306 -7.91 -18.46 2.41
CA LYS A 306 -7.53 -19.05 3.70
C LYS A 306 -8.76 -19.27 4.55
N THR A 307 -8.92 -20.48 5.05
CA THR A 307 -10.03 -20.84 5.91
C THR A 307 -9.79 -20.31 7.33
N ALA A 308 -10.35 -19.13 7.67
CA ALA A 308 -10.49 -18.69 9.05
C ALA A 308 -11.85 -19.15 9.57
N LEU A 309 -11.89 -19.88 10.70
CA LEU A 309 -13.07 -20.54 11.22
C LEU A 309 -13.53 -19.87 12.53
N ILE A 310 -14.82 -19.58 12.63
CA ILE A 310 -15.49 -19.31 13.90
C ILE A 310 -15.97 -20.67 14.42
N ALA A 311 -15.08 -21.31 15.16
CA ALA A 311 -15.31 -22.64 15.70
C ALA A 311 -16.23 -22.56 16.92
N TYR A 312 -17.12 -23.54 17.07
CA TYR A 312 -17.97 -23.76 18.22
C TYR A 312 -17.85 -25.19 18.80
N GLU A 313 -17.06 -26.06 18.18
CA GLU A 313 -16.82 -27.44 18.59
C GLU A 313 -15.35 -27.80 18.35
N MET A 314 -14.77 -28.57 19.25
CA MET A 314 -13.42 -29.13 19.15
C MET A 314 -13.46 -30.60 19.50
N ASN A 315 -12.94 -31.48 18.62
CA ASN A 315 -12.91 -32.94 18.80
C ASN A 315 -14.28 -33.53 19.13
N ALA A 316 -15.32 -33.08 18.40
CA ALA A 316 -16.72 -33.48 18.55
C ALA A 316 -17.36 -33.12 19.92
N ALA A 317 -16.77 -32.17 20.66
CA ALA A 317 -17.29 -31.65 21.91
C ALA A 317 -17.37 -30.11 21.88
N PRO A 318 -18.23 -29.47 22.70
CA PRO A 318 -18.22 -28.04 22.89
C PRO A 318 -16.84 -27.52 23.32
N LEU A 319 -16.54 -26.26 23.02
CA LEU A 319 -15.22 -25.65 23.29
C LEU A 319 -14.88 -25.53 24.78
N GLY A 320 -15.86 -25.67 25.70
CA GLY A 320 -15.66 -25.60 27.14
C GLY A 320 -15.09 -24.26 27.58
N ALA A 321 -13.94 -24.26 28.22
CA ALA A 321 -13.28 -23.05 28.71
C ALA A 321 -12.87 -22.06 27.61
N ASN A 322 -12.91 -22.44 26.35
CA ASN A 322 -12.65 -21.54 25.20
C ASN A 322 -13.88 -20.74 24.74
N GLY A 323 -15.02 -20.84 25.47
CA GLY A 323 -16.23 -20.09 25.19
C GLY A 323 -17.17 -20.75 24.19
N VAL A 324 -18.25 -20.04 23.83
CA VAL A 324 -19.20 -20.52 22.83
C VAL A 324 -18.61 -20.48 21.41
N ALA A 325 -17.64 -19.60 21.18
CA ALA A 325 -16.98 -19.45 19.89
C ALA A 325 -15.50 -19.08 20.06
N ARG A 326 -14.69 -19.56 19.10
CA ARG A 326 -13.27 -19.27 18.98
C ARG A 326 -12.93 -18.99 17.53
N LEU A 327 -12.14 -17.92 17.27
CA LEU A 327 -11.48 -17.79 15.95
C LEU A 327 -10.35 -18.83 15.89
N VAL A 328 -10.31 -19.59 14.82
CA VAL A 328 -9.23 -20.56 14.50
C VAL A 328 -8.71 -20.23 13.10
N VAL A 329 -7.41 -19.95 13.00
CA VAL A 329 -6.72 -19.71 11.72
C VAL A 329 -5.77 -20.85 11.45
N PRO A 330 -6.11 -21.77 10.54
CA PRO A 330 -5.28 -22.93 10.25
C PRO A 330 -4.04 -22.57 9.43
N GLY A 331 -3.01 -23.42 9.47
CA GLY A 331 -1.77 -23.23 8.70
C GLY A 331 -0.85 -22.13 9.25
N GLU A 332 -1.06 -21.70 10.49
CA GLU A 332 -0.18 -20.78 11.17
C GLU A 332 1.04 -21.47 11.77
N VAL A 333 2.20 -20.78 11.76
CA VAL A 333 3.43 -21.24 12.45
C VAL A 333 3.18 -21.30 13.96
N LYS A 334 2.63 -20.23 14.53
CA LYS A 334 2.14 -20.15 15.91
C LYS A 334 0.67 -19.74 15.91
N GLN A 335 -0.13 -20.33 16.80
CA GLN A 335 -1.59 -20.11 16.85
C GLN A 335 -2.01 -18.75 17.47
N GLY A 336 -1.17 -17.72 17.37
CA GLY A 336 -1.45 -16.41 17.97
C GLY A 336 -2.67 -15.70 17.38
N ARG A 337 -3.03 -15.95 16.12
CA ARG A 337 -4.24 -15.37 15.53
C ARG A 337 -5.53 -16.11 15.89
N SER A 338 -5.43 -17.21 16.64
CA SER A 338 -6.61 -17.92 17.19
C SER A 338 -7.06 -17.27 18.49
N VAL A 339 -8.28 -16.71 18.52
CA VAL A 339 -8.84 -15.96 19.63
C VAL A 339 -9.89 -16.80 20.34
N SER A 340 -9.65 -17.16 21.60
CA SER A 340 -10.61 -17.89 22.45
C SER A 340 -11.62 -16.94 23.11
N ASN A 341 -12.73 -17.51 23.60
CA ASN A 341 -13.76 -16.74 24.32
C ASN A 341 -14.19 -15.48 23.56
N LEU A 342 -14.49 -15.65 22.27
CA LEU A 342 -14.84 -14.56 21.36
C LEU A 342 -16.02 -13.76 21.92
N ILE A 343 -15.88 -12.41 22.00
CA ILE A 343 -16.94 -11.48 22.41
C ILE A 343 -17.31 -10.51 21.30
N ALA A 344 -16.40 -10.23 20.36
CA ALA A 344 -16.69 -9.35 19.22
C ALA A 344 -15.90 -9.74 17.96
N ILE A 345 -16.50 -9.43 16.82
CA ILE A 345 -15.85 -9.29 15.52
C ILE A 345 -16.24 -7.91 14.97
N GLU A 346 -15.26 -7.04 14.80
CA GLU A 346 -15.46 -5.69 14.29
C GLU A 346 -14.86 -5.59 12.89
N VAL A 347 -15.65 -5.17 11.89
CA VAL A 347 -15.23 -5.08 10.48
C VAL A 347 -14.91 -3.63 10.13
N PHE A 348 -13.78 -3.41 9.48
CA PHE A 348 -13.29 -2.07 9.12
C PHE A 348 -12.90 -2.00 7.64
N ALA A 349 -13.01 -0.79 7.06
CA ALA A 349 -12.35 -0.43 5.82
C ALA A 349 -11.10 0.40 6.16
N ALA A 350 -9.94 0.01 5.65
CA ALA A 350 -8.69 0.70 5.94
C ALA A 350 -8.61 2.05 5.23
N GLY A 351 -7.99 3.03 5.90
CA GLY A 351 -7.81 4.38 5.35
C GLY A 351 -9.09 5.20 5.24
N THR A 352 -10.17 4.79 5.91
CA THR A 352 -11.28 5.68 6.26
C THR A 352 -10.99 6.29 7.63
N PRO A 353 -11.16 7.61 7.80
CA PRO A 353 -10.95 8.30 9.08
C PRO A 353 -11.92 7.80 10.16
#